data_8ee625ed3a718752932b423e6387bf0e
#
_entry.id   8ee625ed3a718752932b423e6387bf0e
#
_cell.length_a   1.000
_cell.length_b   1.000
_cell.length_c   1.000
_cell.angle_alpha   90.00
_cell.angle_beta   90.00
_cell.angle_gamma   90.00
#
_symmetry.space_group_name_H-M   'P 1'
#
loop_
_entity.id
_entity.type
_entity.pdbx_description
1 polymer ?
#
loop_
_entity_poly.entity_id
_entity_poly.type
_entity_poly.pdbx_seq_one_letter_code
_entity_poly.pdbx_strand_id
1 'polypeptide(L)'
;MTNTAPPQDHEDAYTKLDFSLDGGIARRAAIGLVVLATDHTIEYEWRDLLRQPGVAFYESRLENSPDITPPRLAEIEARIAPAVSLMLPGERLDVVAFGCTSASMVIGEDKVAARIREARPEIACTTPITAALAALMALEVRRVALLTPYVRTINDFMRDYIEARGVAVTRMASFEHADDNEVARIDASSIRSAIETLARHDDADAVFVSCTSLRVAALVPQIEAQTGKPVLSSNYAMAWHALRLAGVQDSEPQLGRLFTRQ
;
A
#
# COMPACT_ATOMS: atom_id res chain seq x y z
N MET A 1 -69.83 7.37 9.66
CA MET A 1 -69.36 6.15 10.35
C MET A 1 -68.00 5.83 9.86
N THR A 2 -66.97 6.29 10.55
CA THR A 2 -65.56 6.04 10.24
C THR A 2 -65.14 4.72 10.89
N ASN A 3 -64.96 3.70 10.06
CA ASN A 3 -64.47 2.41 10.48
C ASN A 3 -62.93 2.48 10.61
N THR A 4 -62.46 2.77 11.84
CA THR A 4 -61.02 2.68 12.17
C THR A 4 -60.74 1.23 12.56
N ALA A 5 -60.02 0.50 11.70
CA ALA A 5 -59.47 -0.81 12.07
C ALA A 5 -58.56 -0.64 13.29
N PRO A 6 -58.57 -1.56 14.25
CA PRO A 6 -57.66 -1.51 15.39
C PRO A 6 -56.20 -1.66 14.91
N PRO A 7 -55.25 -1.06 15.62
CA PRO A 7 -53.84 -1.27 15.31
C PRO A 7 -53.50 -2.77 15.44
N GLN A 8 -52.96 -3.35 14.39
CA GLN A 8 -52.40 -4.69 14.46
C GLN A 8 -51.19 -4.65 15.40
N ASP A 9 -51.26 -5.42 16.48
CA ASP A 9 -50.13 -5.65 17.37
C ASP A 9 -49.03 -6.35 16.57
N HIS A 10 -47.98 -5.59 16.22
CA HIS A 10 -46.79 -6.13 15.55
C HIS A 10 -45.80 -6.87 16.48
N GLU A 11 -46.14 -7.04 17.78
CA GLU A 11 -45.32 -7.73 18.77
C GLU A 11 -45.11 -9.22 18.44
N ASP A 12 -46.07 -9.87 17.77
CA ASP A 12 -45.97 -11.30 17.40
C ASP A 12 -45.12 -11.59 16.15
N ALA A 13 -44.64 -10.56 15.46
CA ALA A 13 -43.84 -10.71 14.24
C ALA A 13 -42.30 -10.69 14.48
N TYR A 14 -41.85 -10.42 15.71
CA TYR A 14 -40.42 -10.34 16.05
C TYR A 14 -39.95 -11.57 16.82
N THR A 15 -39.03 -12.33 16.24
CA THR A 15 -38.40 -13.48 16.90
C THR A 15 -36.93 -13.22 17.12
N LYS A 16 -36.45 -13.24 18.36
CA LYS A 16 -35.02 -13.24 18.70
C LYS A 16 -34.47 -14.64 18.46
N LEU A 17 -33.44 -14.72 17.57
CA LEU A 17 -32.77 -15.98 17.26
C LEU A 17 -31.50 -16.16 18.12
N ASP A 18 -31.18 -17.41 18.44
CA ASP A 18 -29.90 -17.77 19.03
C ASP A 18 -28.80 -17.66 17.98
N PHE A 19 -27.63 -17.24 18.41
CA PHE A 19 -26.42 -17.12 17.56
C PHE A 19 -25.18 -17.46 18.35
N SER A 20 -24.11 -17.80 17.61
CA SER A 20 -22.73 -17.91 18.13
C SER A 20 -21.83 -16.92 17.41
N LEU A 21 -20.77 -16.51 18.09
CA LEU A 21 -19.72 -15.64 17.51
C LEU A 21 -18.50 -16.49 17.17
N ASP A 22 -17.84 -16.13 16.05
CA ASP A 22 -16.55 -16.67 15.67
C ASP A 22 -15.46 -15.56 15.64
N GLY A 23 -14.28 -15.85 15.11
CA GLY A 23 -13.17 -14.88 15.02
C GLY A 23 -13.33 -13.85 13.88
N GLY A 24 -14.45 -13.84 13.16
CA GLY A 24 -14.71 -12.94 12.04
C GLY A 24 -13.78 -13.14 10.84
N ILE A 25 -13.86 -12.22 9.87
CA ILE A 25 -13.11 -12.30 8.61
C ILE A 25 -11.61 -12.05 8.79
N ALA A 26 -11.22 -11.32 9.84
CA ALA A 26 -9.83 -10.93 10.14
C ALA A 26 -9.21 -11.76 11.28
N ARG A 27 -9.61 -13.03 11.45
CA ARG A 27 -9.17 -13.84 12.60
C ARG A 27 -7.65 -14.03 12.68
N ARG A 28 -6.93 -13.96 11.54
CA ARG A 28 -5.47 -14.06 11.48
C ARG A 28 -4.80 -12.69 11.50
N ALA A 29 -5.27 -11.76 10.67
CA ALA A 29 -4.72 -10.42 10.59
C ALA A 29 -5.78 -9.40 10.18
N ALA A 30 -5.81 -8.28 10.91
CA ALA A 30 -6.58 -7.07 10.62
C ALA A 30 -5.59 -5.94 10.26
N ILE A 31 -5.57 -5.53 9.00
CA ILE A 31 -4.62 -4.56 8.46
C ILE A 31 -5.35 -3.24 8.20
N GLY A 32 -4.89 -2.14 8.78
CA GLY A 32 -5.38 -0.79 8.44
C GLY A 32 -4.61 -0.24 7.23
N LEU A 33 -5.32 0.41 6.30
CA LEU A 33 -4.74 1.07 5.14
C LEU A 33 -5.24 2.51 5.05
N VAL A 34 -4.34 3.48 5.23
CA VAL A 34 -4.63 4.89 4.97
C VAL A 34 -4.33 5.20 3.51
N VAL A 35 -5.33 5.66 2.77
CA VAL A 35 -5.28 5.91 1.32
C VAL A 35 -5.45 7.39 1.02
N LEU A 36 -4.73 7.93 0.04
CA LEU A 36 -4.98 9.30 -0.44
C LEU A 36 -6.31 9.35 -1.21
N ALA A 37 -7.05 10.45 -1.07
CA ALA A 37 -8.32 10.64 -1.78
C ALA A 37 -8.16 10.58 -3.31
N THR A 38 -6.98 10.90 -3.83
CA THR A 38 -6.64 10.85 -5.27
C THR A 38 -6.11 9.48 -5.73
N ASP A 39 -5.83 8.53 -4.84
CA ASP A 39 -5.32 7.21 -5.24
C ASP A 39 -6.42 6.37 -5.88
N HIS A 40 -6.16 5.82 -7.07
CA HIS A 40 -7.09 4.97 -7.82
C HIS A 40 -6.70 3.49 -7.76
N THR A 41 -5.53 3.16 -7.21
CA THR A 41 -4.82 1.93 -7.53
C THR A 41 -4.60 1.01 -6.34
N ILE A 42 -4.17 1.57 -5.19
CA ILE A 42 -3.69 0.75 -4.07
C ILE A 42 -4.74 -0.23 -3.54
N GLU A 43 -5.99 0.21 -3.34
CA GLU A 43 -7.08 -0.65 -2.87
C GLU A 43 -7.40 -1.75 -3.88
N TYR A 44 -7.35 -1.43 -5.18
CA TYR A 44 -7.57 -2.40 -6.26
C TYR A 44 -6.51 -3.49 -6.23
N GLU A 45 -5.22 -3.12 -6.16
CA GLU A 45 -4.12 -4.09 -6.12
C GLU A 45 -4.11 -4.92 -4.83
N TRP A 46 -4.42 -4.29 -3.69
CA TRP A 46 -4.43 -4.99 -2.39
C TRP A 46 -5.53 -6.05 -2.28
N ARG A 47 -6.66 -5.88 -2.96
CA ARG A 47 -7.70 -6.93 -3.04
C ARG A 47 -7.21 -8.22 -3.68
N ASP A 48 -6.21 -8.13 -4.55
CA ASP A 48 -5.58 -9.31 -5.17
C ASP A 48 -4.38 -9.84 -4.37
N LEU A 49 -3.64 -8.97 -3.70
CA LEU A 49 -2.47 -9.33 -2.92
C LEU A 49 -2.80 -9.91 -1.53
N LEU A 50 -3.93 -9.53 -0.93
CA LEU A 50 -4.33 -9.88 0.43
C LEU A 50 -5.55 -10.81 0.43
N ARG A 51 -5.42 -11.97 -0.23
CA ARG A 51 -6.51 -12.99 -0.35
C ARG A 51 -6.38 -14.16 0.61
N GLN A 52 -5.41 -14.15 1.52
CA GLN A 52 -5.18 -15.22 2.47
C GLN A 52 -6.41 -15.38 3.40
N PRO A 53 -6.93 -16.61 3.59
CA PRO A 53 -8.08 -16.82 4.47
C PRO A 53 -7.82 -16.31 5.89
N GLY A 54 -8.73 -15.51 6.43
CA GLY A 54 -8.61 -14.92 7.76
C GLY A 54 -7.76 -13.66 7.82
N VAL A 55 -7.34 -13.12 6.68
CA VAL A 55 -6.72 -11.79 6.54
C VAL A 55 -7.73 -10.83 5.95
N ALA A 56 -7.86 -9.65 6.53
CA ALA A 56 -8.68 -8.58 5.97
C ALA A 56 -7.97 -7.23 6.14
N PHE A 57 -8.19 -6.31 5.21
CA PHE A 57 -7.75 -4.94 5.37
C PHE A 57 -8.95 -3.98 5.39
N TYR A 58 -8.75 -2.86 6.07
CA TYR A 58 -9.75 -1.83 6.32
C TYR A 58 -9.18 -0.51 5.90
N GLU A 59 -9.82 0.15 4.94
CA GLU A 59 -9.33 1.37 4.33
C GLU A 59 -10.01 2.61 4.93
N SER A 60 -9.21 3.68 5.06
CA SER A 60 -9.69 5.01 5.35
C SER A 60 -8.99 6.00 4.45
N ARG A 61 -9.76 6.83 3.74
CA ARG A 61 -9.22 7.84 2.84
C ARG A 61 -8.99 9.16 3.57
N LEU A 62 -7.88 9.82 3.26
CA LEU A 62 -7.60 11.18 3.70
C LEU A 62 -7.54 12.15 2.53
N GLU A 63 -7.96 13.37 2.77
CA GLU A 63 -7.94 14.45 1.79
C GLU A 63 -6.50 14.85 1.43
N ASN A 64 -6.24 15.00 0.14
CA ASN A 64 -4.97 15.50 -0.40
C ASN A 64 -5.21 16.30 -1.69
N SER A 65 -4.21 17.08 -2.11
CA SER A 65 -4.16 17.67 -3.45
C SER A 65 -3.65 16.64 -4.46
N PRO A 66 -4.13 16.64 -5.71
CA PRO A 66 -3.54 15.84 -6.78
C PRO A 66 -2.13 16.32 -7.17
N ASP A 67 -1.76 17.56 -6.82
CA ASP A 67 -0.44 18.12 -7.12
C ASP A 67 0.65 17.48 -6.27
N ILE A 68 1.59 16.79 -6.91
CA ILE A 68 2.72 16.10 -6.25
C ILE A 68 3.86 17.11 -6.04
N THR A 69 3.76 17.92 -4.99
CA THR A 69 4.80 18.88 -4.58
C THR A 69 5.15 18.73 -3.10
N PRO A 70 6.41 18.99 -2.68
CA PRO A 70 6.79 18.81 -1.28
C PRO A 70 5.91 19.55 -0.27
N PRO A 71 5.47 20.81 -0.47
CA PRO A 71 4.56 21.48 0.47
C PRO A 71 3.20 20.77 0.59
N ARG A 72 2.60 20.32 -0.53
CA ARG A 72 1.33 19.60 -0.53
C ARG A 72 1.42 18.24 0.12
N LEU A 73 2.55 17.55 -0.08
CA LEU A 73 2.81 16.26 0.57
C LEU A 73 2.98 16.42 2.09
N ALA A 74 3.61 17.51 2.55
CA ALA A 74 3.76 17.79 3.98
C ALA A 74 2.42 18.09 4.69
N GLU A 75 1.45 18.71 4.01
CA GLU A 75 0.11 19.00 4.55
C GLU A 75 -0.67 17.74 4.95
N ILE A 76 -0.30 16.58 4.40
CA ILE A 76 -0.96 15.30 4.66
C ILE A 76 -0.74 14.84 6.11
N GLU A 77 0.39 15.21 6.74
CA GLU A 77 0.78 14.73 8.09
C GLU A 77 -0.35 14.88 9.11
N ALA A 78 -0.98 16.04 9.19
CA ALA A 78 -2.03 16.33 10.18
C ALA A 78 -3.31 15.50 10.00
N ARG A 79 -3.50 14.90 8.82
CA ARG A 79 -4.69 14.12 8.47
C ARG A 79 -4.54 12.63 8.76
N ILE A 80 -3.33 12.15 9.07
CA ILE A 80 -3.06 10.71 9.27
C ILE A 80 -3.81 10.17 10.48
N ALA A 81 -3.63 10.76 11.67
CA ALA A 81 -4.27 10.27 12.90
C ALA A 81 -5.81 10.26 12.82
N PRO A 82 -6.50 11.32 12.33
CA PRO A 82 -7.93 11.27 12.09
C PRO A 82 -8.37 10.14 11.16
N ALA A 83 -7.65 9.89 10.06
CA ALA A 83 -7.98 8.79 9.14
C ALA A 83 -7.82 7.42 9.81
N VAL A 84 -6.76 7.22 10.59
CA VAL A 84 -6.52 5.96 11.32
C VAL A 84 -7.61 5.70 12.36
N SER A 85 -8.14 6.74 13.03
CA SER A 85 -9.17 6.60 14.07
C SER A 85 -10.51 6.08 13.54
N LEU A 86 -10.77 6.19 12.23
CA LEU A 86 -12.00 5.72 11.60
C LEU A 86 -11.99 4.22 11.30
N MET A 87 -10.82 3.57 11.31
CA MET A 87 -10.72 2.14 11.00
C MET A 87 -10.98 1.31 12.26
N LEU A 88 -12.10 0.55 12.28
CA LEU A 88 -12.49 -0.34 13.37
C LEU A 88 -12.33 0.28 14.78
N PRO A 89 -13.04 1.36 15.14
CA PRO A 89 -12.91 1.98 16.45
C PRO A 89 -13.18 0.98 17.60
N GLY A 90 -12.22 0.86 18.52
CA GLY A 90 -12.34 -0.07 19.65
C GLY A 90 -12.00 -1.53 19.36
N GLU A 91 -11.77 -1.89 18.10
CA GLU A 91 -11.44 -3.26 17.69
C GLU A 91 -9.95 -3.41 17.36
N ARG A 92 -9.50 -4.66 17.23
CA ARG A 92 -8.10 -5.01 16.92
C ARG A 92 -7.72 -4.57 15.52
N LEU A 93 -6.57 -3.92 15.41
CA LEU A 93 -5.74 -3.84 14.21
C LEU A 93 -4.33 -4.35 14.56
N ASP A 94 -3.69 -5.07 13.66
CA ASP A 94 -2.35 -5.63 13.87
C ASP A 94 -1.27 -4.72 13.29
N VAL A 95 -1.57 -4.04 12.20
CA VAL A 95 -0.66 -3.11 11.51
C VAL A 95 -1.45 -2.01 10.82
N VAL A 96 -0.86 -0.82 10.70
CA VAL A 96 -1.38 0.26 9.86
C VAL A 96 -0.35 0.62 8.80
N ALA A 97 -0.79 0.58 7.54
CA ALA A 97 -0.04 1.02 6.37
C ALA A 97 -0.49 2.42 5.94
N PHE A 98 0.46 3.33 5.69
CA PHE A 98 0.19 4.65 5.12
C PHE A 98 0.56 4.65 3.64
N GLY A 99 -0.43 4.73 2.76
CA GLY A 99 -0.35 4.50 1.32
C GLY A 99 0.08 5.72 0.50
N CYS A 100 1.24 6.32 0.77
CA CYS A 100 1.85 7.31 -0.12
C CYS A 100 3.37 7.28 -0.04
N THR A 101 4.05 6.96 -1.15
CA THR A 101 5.52 6.85 -1.17
C THR A 101 6.21 8.21 -0.99
N SER A 102 5.85 9.18 -1.81
CA SER A 102 6.47 10.51 -1.77
C SER A 102 6.17 11.25 -0.45
N ALA A 103 4.92 11.18 0.04
CA ALA A 103 4.56 11.81 1.30
C ALA A 103 5.29 11.16 2.50
N SER A 104 5.44 9.84 2.52
CA SER A 104 6.16 9.17 3.62
C SER A 104 7.64 9.58 3.69
N MET A 105 8.25 9.90 2.56
CA MET A 105 9.63 10.39 2.51
C MET A 105 9.72 11.88 2.90
N VAL A 106 8.80 12.72 2.43
CA VAL A 106 8.79 14.17 2.72
C VAL A 106 8.45 14.44 4.20
N ILE A 107 7.45 13.75 4.75
CA ILE A 107 7.07 13.85 6.16
C ILE A 107 8.14 13.20 7.05
N GLY A 108 8.67 12.07 6.59
CA GLY A 108 9.57 11.19 7.34
C GLY A 108 8.83 10.02 7.99
N GLU A 109 9.37 8.81 7.81
CA GLU A 109 8.76 7.55 8.27
C GLU A 109 8.44 7.56 9.78
N ASP A 110 9.34 8.09 10.60
CA ASP A 110 9.14 8.20 12.06
C ASP A 110 7.96 9.09 12.43
N LYS A 111 7.77 10.22 11.73
CA LYS A 111 6.63 11.11 11.96
C LYS A 111 5.32 10.47 11.51
N VAL A 112 5.32 9.79 10.35
CA VAL A 112 4.16 9.01 9.90
C VAL A 112 3.77 7.98 10.96
N ALA A 113 4.73 7.21 11.47
CA ALA A 113 4.50 6.23 12.53
C ALA A 113 3.99 6.88 13.83
N ALA A 114 4.55 8.04 14.21
CA ALA A 114 4.08 8.78 15.38
C ALA A 114 2.61 9.22 15.22
N ARG A 115 2.21 9.74 14.05
CA ARG A 115 0.82 10.12 13.76
C ARG A 115 -0.14 8.93 13.78
N ILE A 116 0.28 7.78 13.26
CA ILE A 116 -0.51 6.54 13.35
C ILE A 116 -0.71 6.14 14.81
N ARG A 117 0.35 6.19 15.62
CA ARG A 117 0.31 5.80 17.03
C ARG A 117 -0.43 6.78 17.95
N GLU A 118 -0.68 8.01 17.53
CA GLU A 118 -1.62 8.91 18.22
C GLU A 118 -3.03 8.32 18.29
N ALA A 119 -3.49 7.65 17.22
CA ALA A 119 -4.81 7.00 17.15
C ALA A 119 -4.77 5.54 17.62
N ARG A 120 -3.66 4.83 17.43
CA ARG A 120 -3.46 3.42 17.74
C ARG A 120 -2.11 3.22 18.42
N PRO A 121 -2.00 3.39 19.74
CA PRO A 121 -0.74 3.23 20.48
C PRO A 121 -0.08 1.88 20.21
N GLU A 122 1.26 1.90 20.12
CA GLU A 122 2.14 0.71 19.96
C GLU A 122 1.91 -0.14 18.69
N ILE A 123 1.00 0.25 17.79
CA ILE A 123 0.73 -0.52 16.59
C ILE A 123 1.96 -0.58 15.65
N ALA A 124 2.13 -1.71 14.98
CA ALA A 124 3.10 -1.83 13.90
C ALA A 124 2.69 -0.93 12.73
N CYS A 125 3.68 -0.26 12.13
CA CYS A 125 3.44 0.69 11.05
C CYS A 125 4.31 0.36 9.84
N THR A 126 3.79 0.61 8.65
CA THR A 126 4.56 0.56 7.42
C THR A 126 4.17 1.68 6.46
N THR A 127 5.09 2.01 5.58
CA THR A 127 4.89 2.91 4.44
C THR A 127 5.44 2.25 3.18
N PRO A 128 5.12 2.75 1.97
CA PRO A 128 5.67 2.16 0.75
C PRO A 128 7.19 2.15 0.70
N ILE A 129 7.85 3.20 1.21
CA ILE A 129 9.32 3.25 1.20
C ILE A 129 9.93 2.36 2.28
N THR A 130 9.36 2.32 3.49
CA THR A 130 9.76 1.39 4.56
C THR A 130 9.67 -0.06 4.08
N ALA A 131 8.56 -0.40 3.44
CA ALA A 131 8.30 -1.73 2.90
C ALA A 131 9.24 -2.07 1.73
N ALA A 132 9.49 -1.11 0.83
CA ALA A 132 10.40 -1.32 -0.29
C ALA A 132 11.83 -1.61 0.19
N LEU A 133 12.33 -0.87 1.19
CA LEU A 133 13.65 -1.13 1.78
C LEU A 133 13.71 -2.49 2.48
N ALA A 134 12.67 -2.86 3.24
CA ALA A 134 12.57 -4.19 3.85
C ALA A 134 12.53 -5.30 2.78
N ALA A 135 11.78 -5.11 1.71
CA ALA A 135 11.68 -6.05 0.59
C ALA A 135 13.02 -6.22 -0.16
N LEU A 136 13.73 -5.11 -0.43
CA LEU A 136 15.06 -5.16 -1.03
C LEU A 136 16.06 -5.94 -0.16
N MET A 137 16.01 -5.74 1.15
CA MET A 137 16.82 -6.49 2.11
C MET A 137 16.46 -8.00 2.11
N ALA A 138 15.17 -8.34 2.15
CA ALA A 138 14.69 -9.74 2.13
C ALA A 138 15.06 -10.47 0.82
N LEU A 139 15.19 -9.73 -0.27
CA LEU A 139 15.63 -10.23 -1.58
C LEU A 139 17.16 -10.15 -1.78
N GLU A 140 17.91 -9.67 -0.80
CA GLU A 140 19.37 -9.47 -0.85
C GLU A 140 19.82 -8.53 -1.97
N VAL A 141 18.97 -7.59 -2.36
CA VAL A 141 19.20 -6.58 -3.39
C VAL A 141 20.00 -5.40 -2.82
N ARG A 142 21.07 -5.02 -3.49
CA ARG A 142 21.92 -3.87 -3.11
C ARG A 142 21.98 -2.78 -4.17
N ARG A 143 21.61 -3.10 -5.41
CA ARG A 143 21.62 -2.19 -6.56
C ARG A 143 20.26 -2.25 -7.23
N VAL A 144 19.61 -1.12 -7.36
CA VAL A 144 18.25 -1.04 -7.92
C VAL A 144 18.21 -0.09 -9.12
N ALA A 145 17.46 -0.50 -10.15
CA ALA A 145 16.97 0.42 -11.17
C ALA A 145 15.63 0.99 -10.71
N LEU A 146 15.49 2.32 -10.67
CA LEU A 146 14.32 3.01 -10.14
C LEU A 146 13.45 3.55 -11.29
N LEU A 147 12.17 3.17 -11.30
CA LEU A 147 11.14 3.73 -12.16
C LEU A 147 10.16 4.54 -11.32
N THR A 148 9.86 5.76 -11.73
CA THR A 148 8.89 6.64 -11.05
C THR A 148 8.00 7.35 -12.07
N PRO A 149 6.88 7.94 -11.65
CA PRO A 149 6.16 8.89 -12.50
C PRO A 149 6.62 10.34 -12.29
N TYR A 150 7.42 10.65 -11.26
CA TYR A 150 7.63 11.99 -10.73
C TYR A 150 8.55 12.87 -11.59
N VAL A 151 8.41 14.19 -11.41
CA VAL A 151 9.33 15.18 -11.98
C VAL A 151 10.73 15.08 -11.37
N ARG A 152 11.74 15.62 -12.05
CA ARG A 152 13.14 15.48 -11.72
C ARG A 152 13.50 15.79 -10.27
N THR A 153 12.95 16.86 -9.70
CA THR A 153 13.24 17.29 -8.31
C THR A 153 12.83 16.24 -7.26
N ILE A 154 11.67 15.59 -7.45
CA ILE A 154 11.21 14.53 -6.57
C ILE A 154 12.06 13.26 -6.78
N ASN A 155 12.46 12.98 -8.03
CA ASN A 155 13.28 11.84 -8.37
C ASN A 155 14.69 11.94 -7.74
N ASP A 156 15.33 13.09 -7.80
CA ASP A 156 16.65 13.30 -7.18
C ASP A 156 16.57 13.13 -5.66
N PHE A 157 15.54 13.69 -5.02
CA PHE A 157 15.30 13.48 -3.59
C PHE A 157 15.08 12.01 -3.24
N MET A 158 14.30 11.27 -4.04
CA MET A 158 14.02 9.85 -3.82
C MET A 158 15.28 8.99 -3.97
N ARG A 159 16.09 9.24 -5.00
CA ARG A 159 17.39 8.58 -5.17
C ARG A 159 18.25 8.76 -3.93
N ASP A 160 18.48 10.01 -3.53
CA ASP A 160 19.33 10.34 -2.40
C ASP A 160 18.81 9.70 -1.09
N TYR A 161 17.49 9.63 -0.94
CA TYR A 161 16.83 8.97 0.20
C TYR A 161 17.10 7.48 0.25
N ILE A 162 17.02 6.78 -0.88
CA ILE A 162 17.28 5.33 -0.99
C ILE A 162 18.78 5.05 -0.80
N GLU A 163 19.66 5.84 -1.43
CA GLU A 163 21.11 5.67 -1.33
C GLU A 163 21.63 5.91 0.09
N ALA A 164 21.08 6.88 0.81
CA ALA A 164 21.39 7.12 2.22
C ALA A 164 21.05 5.92 3.14
N ARG A 165 20.22 4.98 2.64
CA ARG A 165 19.85 3.74 3.34
C ARG A 165 20.58 2.49 2.84
N GLY A 166 21.63 2.68 2.06
CA GLY A 166 22.58 1.63 1.67
C GLY A 166 22.19 0.84 0.42
N VAL A 167 21.21 1.30 -0.35
CA VAL A 167 20.84 0.70 -1.63
C VAL A 167 21.26 1.64 -2.77
N ALA A 168 22.14 1.19 -3.65
CA ALA A 168 22.60 2.00 -4.77
C ALA A 168 21.54 2.10 -5.87
N VAL A 169 21.20 3.31 -6.31
CA VAL A 169 20.33 3.55 -7.46
C VAL A 169 21.17 3.70 -8.71
N THR A 170 21.38 2.60 -9.43
CA THR A 170 22.29 2.56 -10.60
C THR A 170 21.69 3.14 -11.86
N ARG A 171 20.36 3.08 -11.97
CA ARG A 171 19.59 3.59 -13.10
C ARG A 171 18.31 4.24 -12.61
N MET A 172 17.86 5.26 -13.34
CA MET A 172 16.59 5.92 -13.07
C MET A 172 15.87 6.24 -14.38
N ALA A 173 14.56 5.95 -14.40
CA ALA A 173 13.64 6.36 -15.45
C ALA A 173 12.38 6.96 -14.84
N SER A 174 11.72 7.85 -15.57
CA SER A 174 10.49 8.51 -15.09
C SER A 174 9.55 8.82 -16.25
N PHE A 175 8.24 8.85 -15.94
CA PHE A 175 7.21 9.36 -16.84
C PHE A 175 7.04 10.87 -16.75
N GLU A 176 7.65 11.54 -15.77
CA GLU A 176 7.69 13.00 -15.55
C GLU A 176 6.31 13.67 -15.46
N HIS A 177 5.39 13.06 -14.71
CA HIS A 177 4.07 13.62 -14.41
C HIS A 177 3.99 14.24 -13.02
N ALA A 178 3.21 15.34 -12.91
CA ALA A 178 2.98 16.06 -11.67
C ALA A 178 1.55 15.86 -11.10
N ASP A 179 0.63 15.29 -11.89
CA ASP A 179 -0.77 15.04 -11.50
C ASP A 179 -1.00 13.55 -11.19
N ASP A 180 -1.42 13.26 -9.96
CA ASP A 180 -1.61 11.90 -9.46
C ASP A 180 -2.73 11.14 -10.21
N ASN A 181 -3.80 11.85 -10.62
CA ASN A 181 -4.89 11.23 -11.38
C ASN A 181 -4.45 10.83 -12.82
N GLU A 182 -3.50 11.55 -13.41
CA GLU A 182 -2.93 11.17 -14.72
C GLU A 182 -2.00 9.97 -14.56
N VAL A 183 -1.17 9.94 -13.51
CA VAL A 183 -0.30 8.81 -13.17
C VAL A 183 -1.09 7.51 -13.06
N ALA A 184 -2.26 7.52 -12.40
CA ALA A 184 -3.11 6.35 -12.24
C ALA A 184 -3.65 5.79 -13.58
N ARG A 185 -3.60 6.58 -14.66
CA ARG A 185 -4.07 6.20 -16.00
C ARG A 185 -2.94 5.80 -16.97
N ILE A 186 -1.67 5.86 -16.53
CA ILE A 186 -0.58 5.31 -17.35
C ILE A 186 -0.86 3.83 -17.62
N ASP A 187 -0.85 3.46 -18.89
CA ASP A 187 -1.27 2.12 -19.31
C ASP A 187 -0.25 1.04 -18.93
N ALA A 188 -0.74 -0.19 -18.77
CA ALA A 188 0.06 -1.32 -18.33
C ALA A 188 1.19 -1.67 -19.32
N SER A 189 1.02 -1.41 -20.62
CA SER A 189 2.05 -1.70 -21.62
C SER A 189 3.22 -0.74 -21.53
N SER A 190 2.96 0.54 -21.26
CA SER A 190 3.99 1.56 -21.02
C SER A 190 4.79 1.25 -19.74
N ILE A 191 4.10 0.87 -18.65
CA ILE A 191 4.75 0.49 -17.39
C ILE A 191 5.61 -0.76 -17.61
N ARG A 192 5.07 -1.81 -18.25
CA ARG A 192 5.80 -3.03 -18.56
C ARG A 192 7.07 -2.75 -19.37
N SER A 193 6.93 -2.01 -20.49
CA SER A 193 8.06 -1.67 -21.36
C SER A 193 9.17 -0.92 -20.62
N ALA A 194 8.81 0.00 -19.74
CA ALA A 194 9.76 0.73 -18.92
C ALA A 194 10.51 -0.20 -17.94
N ILE A 195 9.78 -1.10 -17.24
CA ILE A 195 10.38 -2.07 -16.32
C ILE A 195 11.32 -3.01 -17.08
N GLU A 196 10.89 -3.58 -18.20
CA GLU A 196 11.70 -4.49 -19.02
C GLU A 196 12.97 -3.79 -19.57
N THR A 197 12.86 -2.51 -19.94
CA THR A 197 14.02 -1.71 -20.38
C THR A 197 15.02 -1.55 -19.26
N LEU A 198 14.59 -1.20 -18.05
CA LEU A 198 15.47 -1.09 -16.89
C LEU A 198 16.06 -2.44 -16.47
N ALA A 199 15.31 -3.53 -16.57
CA ALA A 199 15.74 -4.86 -16.19
C ALA A 199 16.86 -5.42 -17.09
N ARG A 200 17.05 -4.90 -18.32
CA ARG A 200 18.14 -5.33 -19.24
C ARG A 200 19.52 -4.92 -18.79
N HIS A 201 19.63 -3.97 -17.85
CA HIS A 201 20.94 -3.47 -17.39
C HIS A 201 21.51 -4.35 -16.28
N ASP A 202 22.72 -4.88 -16.47
CA ASP A 202 23.39 -5.78 -15.53
C ASP A 202 23.91 -5.10 -14.26
N ASP A 203 23.92 -3.77 -14.24
CA ASP A 203 24.33 -2.97 -13.09
C ASP A 203 23.25 -2.83 -12.01
N ALA A 204 22.03 -3.35 -12.24
CA ALA A 204 20.94 -3.41 -11.26
C ALA A 204 20.57 -4.86 -10.95
N ASP A 205 20.37 -5.16 -9.66
CA ASP A 205 19.96 -6.48 -9.17
C ASP A 205 18.43 -6.67 -9.25
N ALA A 206 17.68 -5.56 -9.19
CA ALA A 206 16.22 -5.53 -9.25
C ALA A 206 15.70 -4.22 -9.87
N VAL A 207 14.40 -4.19 -10.20
CA VAL A 207 13.70 -2.96 -10.58
C VAL A 207 12.71 -2.59 -9.47
N PHE A 208 12.76 -1.34 -9.00
CA PHE A 208 11.78 -0.78 -8.08
C PHE A 208 10.93 0.28 -8.78
N VAL A 209 9.61 0.07 -8.80
CA VAL A 209 8.62 1.01 -9.34
C VAL A 209 7.98 1.76 -8.19
N SER A 210 8.30 3.02 -8.06
CA SER A 210 7.96 3.83 -6.89
C SER A 210 6.83 4.81 -7.18
N CYS A 211 5.63 4.43 -6.86
CA CYS A 211 4.41 5.23 -6.70
C CYS A 211 3.23 4.29 -6.41
N THR A 212 2.33 4.66 -5.51
CA THR A 212 1.13 3.86 -5.22
C THR A 212 0.08 3.93 -6.32
N SER A 213 0.08 4.99 -7.13
CA SER A 213 -0.86 5.18 -8.23
C SER A 213 -0.53 4.37 -9.49
N LEU A 214 0.70 3.81 -9.62
CA LEU A 214 1.08 2.95 -10.76
C LEU A 214 0.58 1.52 -10.56
N ARG A 215 -0.05 0.96 -11.60
CA ARG A 215 -0.61 -0.41 -11.62
C ARG A 215 0.45 -1.43 -12.01
N VAL A 216 1.10 -2.04 -11.04
CA VAL A 216 2.29 -2.89 -11.24
C VAL A 216 2.12 -4.32 -10.72
N ALA A 217 1.40 -4.52 -9.62
CA ALA A 217 1.39 -5.79 -8.89
C ALA A 217 1.04 -7.00 -9.78
N ALA A 218 0.03 -6.88 -10.65
CA ALA A 218 -0.37 -7.93 -11.58
C ALA A 218 0.68 -8.24 -12.68
N LEU A 219 1.61 -7.31 -12.93
CA LEU A 219 2.67 -7.48 -13.94
C LEU A 219 3.91 -8.21 -13.38
N VAL A 220 4.12 -8.16 -12.06
CA VAL A 220 5.33 -8.63 -11.39
C VAL A 220 5.68 -10.06 -11.77
N PRO A 221 4.82 -11.08 -11.60
CA PRO A 221 5.21 -12.47 -11.83
C PRO A 221 5.68 -12.73 -13.26
N GLN A 222 4.99 -12.14 -14.24
CA GLN A 222 5.34 -12.33 -15.65
C GLN A 222 6.65 -11.64 -16.02
N ILE A 223 6.87 -10.40 -15.53
CA ILE A 223 8.12 -9.67 -15.82
C ILE A 223 9.31 -10.36 -15.14
N GLU A 224 9.16 -10.81 -13.89
CA GLU A 224 10.21 -11.57 -13.21
C GLU A 224 10.57 -12.87 -13.94
N ALA A 225 9.58 -13.59 -14.50
CA ALA A 225 9.82 -14.79 -15.28
C ALA A 225 10.56 -14.49 -16.59
N GLN A 226 10.26 -13.37 -17.24
CA GLN A 226 10.89 -12.97 -18.51
C GLN A 226 12.30 -12.40 -18.35
N THR A 227 12.51 -11.59 -17.29
CA THR A 227 13.77 -10.84 -17.09
C THR A 227 14.76 -11.57 -16.17
N GLY A 228 14.29 -12.51 -15.38
CA GLY A 228 15.08 -13.18 -14.35
C GLY A 228 15.39 -12.31 -13.13
N LYS A 229 14.95 -11.04 -13.09
CA LYS A 229 15.21 -10.10 -12.00
C LYS A 229 13.97 -9.85 -11.13
N PRO A 230 14.15 -9.66 -9.82
CA PRO A 230 13.07 -9.21 -8.94
C PRO A 230 12.49 -7.87 -9.39
N VAL A 231 11.16 -7.75 -9.29
CA VAL A 231 10.43 -6.51 -9.54
C VAL A 231 9.62 -6.15 -8.31
N LEU A 232 9.82 -4.94 -7.81
CA LEU A 232 9.09 -4.39 -6.67
C LEU A 232 8.22 -3.23 -7.12
N SER A 233 7.07 -3.06 -6.50
CA SER A 233 6.32 -1.80 -6.54
C SER A 233 5.98 -1.35 -5.12
N SER A 234 5.63 -0.08 -4.98
CA SER A 234 5.20 0.51 -3.72
C SER A 234 4.08 -0.30 -3.06
N ASN A 235 3.01 -0.60 -3.79
CA ASN A 235 1.85 -1.33 -3.28
C ASN A 235 2.18 -2.80 -2.97
N TYR A 236 2.93 -3.43 -3.86
CA TYR A 236 3.32 -4.84 -3.76
C TYR A 236 4.23 -5.09 -2.54
N ALA A 237 5.25 -4.26 -2.37
CA ALA A 237 6.14 -4.33 -1.22
C ALA A 237 5.39 -4.04 0.09
N MET A 238 4.50 -3.02 0.09
CA MET A 238 3.77 -2.64 1.28
C MET A 238 2.73 -3.69 1.70
N ALA A 239 2.07 -4.36 0.77
CA ALA A 239 1.17 -5.48 1.06
C ALA A 239 1.93 -6.64 1.71
N TRP A 240 3.07 -7.04 1.13
CA TRP A 240 3.95 -8.06 1.69
C TRP A 240 4.41 -7.71 3.11
N HIS A 241 4.93 -6.50 3.29
CA HIS A 241 5.46 -6.07 4.59
C HIS A 241 4.36 -5.99 5.66
N ALA A 242 3.17 -5.49 5.29
CA ALA A 242 2.02 -5.47 6.19
C ALA A 242 1.62 -6.88 6.66
N LEU A 243 1.62 -7.88 5.75
CA LEU A 243 1.41 -9.29 6.12
C LEU A 243 2.46 -9.79 7.11
N ARG A 244 3.74 -9.52 6.85
CA ARG A 244 4.85 -9.97 7.73
C ARG A 244 4.77 -9.32 9.12
N LEU A 245 4.49 -8.02 9.19
CA LEU A 245 4.28 -7.31 10.45
C LEU A 245 3.06 -7.82 11.23
N ALA A 246 2.01 -8.26 10.53
CA ALA A 246 0.83 -8.87 11.13
C ALA A 246 1.02 -10.37 11.48
N GLY A 247 2.23 -10.93 11.31
CA GLY A 247 2.55 -12.32 11.64
C GLY A 247 2.09 -13.35 10.60
N VAL A 248 1.62 -12.93 9.42
CA VAL A 248 1.21 -13.82 8.32
C VAL A 248 2.43 -14.20 7.50
N GLN A 249 2.81 -15.47 7.52
CA GLN A 249 4.03 -15.99 6.88
C GLN A 249 3.72 -16.87 5.65
N ASP A 250 2.52 -16.79 5.09
CA ASP A 250 2.10 -17.57 3.93
C ASP A 250 3.03 -17.31 2.74
N SER A 251 3.41 -18.38 2.03
CA SER A 251 4.19 -18.29 0.81
C SER A 251 3.26 -18.34 -0.40
N GLU A 252 3.34 -17.32 -1.24
CA GLU A 252 2.45 -17.13 -2.41
C GLU A 252 3.28 -16.93 -3.68
N PRO A 253 3.93 -18.01 -4.20
CA PRO A 253 4.85 -17.91 -5.35
C PRO A 253 4.17 -17.39 -6.62
N GLN A 254 2.85 -17.55 -6.76
CA GLN A 254 2.07 -17.00 -7.87
C GLN A 254 2.01 -15.47 -7.88
N LEU A 255 2.28 -14.81 -6.74
CA LEU A 255 2.38 -13.36 -6.63
C LEU A 255 3.77 -12.82 -6.96
N GLY A 256 4.79 -13.68 -7.13
CA GLY A 256 6.17 -13.30 -7.44
C GLY A 256 7.16 -13.65 -6.30
N ARG A 257 8.44 -13.33 -6.53
CA ARG A 257 9.56 -13.75 -5.65
C ARG A 257 9.46 -13.20 -4.24
N LEU A 258 9.02 -11.94 -4.07
CA LEU A 258 8.94 -11.33 -2.75
C LEU A 258 7.98 -12.10 -1.83
N PHE A 259 6.83 -12.54 -2.34
CA PHE A 259 5.83 -13.26 -1.54
C PHE A 259 6.24 -14.69 -1.16
N THR A 260 7.43 -15.15 -1.57
CA THR A 260 8.07 -16.37 -1.05
C THR A 260 9.06 -16.09 0.10
N ARG A 261 9.32 -14.82 0.43
CA ARG A 261 10.22 -14.41 1.52
C ARG A 261 9.44 -14.17 2.82
N GLN A 262 10.13 -14.44 3.92
CA GLN A 262 9.61 -14.23 5.28
C GLN A 262 10.12 -12.91 5.85
#